data_9a0d40421654559d258654edcebcf955
#
_entry.id   9a0d40421654559d258654edcebcf955
#
_cell.length_a   1.000
_cell.length_b   1.000
_cell.length_c   1.000
_cell.angle_alpha   90.00
_cell.angle_beta   90.00
_cell.angle_gamma   90.00
#
_symmetry.space_group_name_H-M   'P 1'
#
loop_
_entity.id
_entity.type
_entity.pdbx_description
1 polymer ?
#
loop_
_entity_poly.entity_id
_entity_poly.type
_entity_poly.pdbx_seq_one_letter_code
_entity_poly.pdbx_strand_id
1 'polypeptide(L)'
;FVGKDIRYVQGQVDVEGNARFYTSNIFGINDIVAAAWGANGESYQMNILSPFCENLPKNLPQLKLYRNKKRLLERSIGIQLQQVVMLDSLDHGIPLQSCYGLQPYLNYNLDEYTRFSTMTETFVEFVRSVIIRKVNGKRRLKVLKEGEKRFNVGNTLVLLDGVPIHDHEDILK
;
A
#
# COMPACT_ATOMS: atom_id res chain seq x y z
N PHE A 1 -2.02 2.92 -2.71
CA PHE A 1 -3.48 3.08 -2.83
C PHE A 1 -4.03 3.51 -1.47
N VAL A 2 -4.69 4.65 -1.43
CA VAL A 2 -5.28 5.22 -0.22
C VAL A 2 -6.79 5.18 -0.40
N GLY A 3 -7.47 4.36 0.38
CA GLY A 3 -8.92 4.16 0.36
C GLY A 3 -9.36 3.65 1.72
N LYS A 4 -10.43 2.86 1.79
CA LYS A 4 -10.81 2.15 3.03
C LYS A 4 -9.68 1.26 3.56
N ASP A 5 -8.88 0.68 2.64
CA ASP A 5 -7.72 -0.15 2.94
C ASP A 5 -6.50 0.46 2.27
N ILE A 6 -5.52 0.91 3.04
CA ILE A 6 -4.25 1.37 2.50
C ILE A 6 -3.46 0.14 2.06
N ARG A 7 -3.08 0.10 0.78
CA ARG A 7 -2.25 -0.97 0.22
C ARG A 7 -0.94 -0.41 -0.26
N TYR A 8 0.13 -0.99 0.24
CA TYR A 8 1.48 -0.69 -0.20
C TYR A 8 1.98 -1.76 -1.17
N VAL A 9 2.50 -1.33 -2.31
CA VAL A 9 3.10 -2.20 -3.32
C VAL A 9 4.46 -1.62 -3.68
N GLN A 10 5.48 -2.46 -3.64
CA GLN A 10 6.85 -2.08 -4.03
C GLN A 10 7.25 -2.84 -5.31
N GLY A 11 7.98 -2.18 -6.18
CA GLY A 11 8.51 -2.76 -7.42
C GLY A 11 9.87 -2.19 -7.76
N GLN A 12 10.51 -2.82 -8.72
CA GLN A 12 11.75 -2.32 -9.30
C GLN A 12 11.47 -1.79 -10.70
N VAL A 13 12.24 -0.79 -11.08
CA VAL A 13 12.19 -0.19 -12.42
C VAL A 13 13.08 -1.01 -13.34
N ASP A 14 12.62 -1.29 -14.55
CA ASP A 14 13.39 -1.96 -15.58
C ASP A 14 14.45 -1.04 -16.23
N VAL A 15 15.21 -1.57 -17.17
CA VAL A 15 16.26 -0.81 -17.87
C VAL A 15 15.72 0.31 -18.76
N GLU A 16 14.43 0.26 -19.10
CA GLU A 16 13.73 1.26 -19.90
C GLU A 16 13.10 2.36 -19.05
N GLY A 17 13.19 2.24 -17.73
CA GLY A 17 12.57 3.19 -16.80
C GLY A 17 11.12 2.89 -16.45
N ASN A 18 10.59 1.71 -16.79
CA ASN A 18 9.21 1.34 -16.50
C ASN A 18 9.11 0.45 -15.26
N ALA A 19 8.05 0.65 -14.48
CA ALA A 19 7.66 -0.25 -13.40
C ALA A 19 6.22 -0.72 -13.61
N ARG A 20 5.97 -2.01 -13.38
CA ARG A 20 4.64 -2.60 -13.48
C ARG A 20 4.21 -3.14 -12.12
N PHE A 21 3.03 -2.75 -11.70
CA PHE A 21 2.44 -3.21 -10.45
C PHE A 21 1.16 -3.97 -10.73
N TYR A 22 1.06 -5.16 -10.17
CA TYR A 22 -0.15 -5.97 -10.28
C TYR A 22 -0.91 -5.85 -8.96
N THR A 23 -2.15 -5.40 -9.07
CA THR A 23 -3.02 -5.23 -7.91
C THR A 23 -4.27 -6.08 -8.08
N SER A 24 -4.77 -6.63 -6.99
CA SER A 24 -6.01 -7.42 -6.97
C SER A 24 -6.97 -6.86 -5.92
N ASN A 25 -8.26 -7.04 -6.15
CA ASN A 25 -9.30 -6.64 -5.20
C ASN A 25 -9.32 -5.13 -4.87
N ILE A 26 -9.00 -4.31 -5.86
CA ILE A 26 -9.15 -2.85 -5.79
C ILE A 26 -10.34 -2.49 -6.68
N PHE A 27 -11.39 -1.95 -6.10
CA PHE A 27 -12.63 -1.62 -6.79
C PHE A 27 -13.01 -0.16 -6.53
N GLY A 28 -13.65 0.45 -7.53
CA GLY A 28 -14.11 1.82 -7.44
C GLY A 28 -13.01 2.86 -7.65
N ILE A 29 -13.24 4.07 -7.17
CA ILE A 29 -12.31 5.18 -7.25
C ILE A 29 -11.41 5.14 -6.02
N ASN A 30 -10.10 5.11 -6.24
CA ASN A 30 -9.09 5.11 -5.19
C ASN A 30 -7.97 6.09 -5.53
N ASP A 31 -7.42 6.73 -4.52
CA ASP A 31 -6.25 7.56 -4.67
C ASP A 31 -4.99 6.71 -4.74
N ILE A 32 -4.06 7.10 -5.59
CA ILE A 32 -2.78 6.42 -5.75
C ILE A 32 -1.68 7.43 -5.41
N VAL A 33 -0.89 7.10 -4.42
CA VAL A 33 0.36 7.80 -4.14
C VAL A 33 1.49 6.95 -4.67
N ALA A 34 2.24 7.48 -5.62
CA ALA A 34 3.37 6.80 -6.23
C ALA A 34 4.63 7.64 -6.05
N ALA A 35 5.74 6.99 -5.71
CA ALA A 35 7.00 7.65 -5.51
C ALA A 35 8.14 6.73 -5.98
N ALA A 36 9.18 7.29 -6.57
CA ALA A 36 10.36 6.57 -7.01
C ALA A 36 11.62 7.20 -6.43
N TRP A 37 12.51 6.36 -5.92
CA TRP A 37 13.79 6.78 -5.38
C TRP A 37 14.93 5.92 -5.93
N GLY A 38 16.04 6.56 -6.20
CA GLY A 38 17.28 5.88 -6.53
C GLY A 38 17.96 5.26 -5.30
N ALA A 39 18.99 4.47 -5.56
CA ALA A 39 19.79 3.82 -4.53
C ALA A 39 20.43 4.81 -3.55
N ASN A 40 20.76 6.01 -4.01
CA ASN A 40 21.36 7.09 -3.21
C ASN A 40 20.32 7.98 -2.53
N GLY A 41 19.01 7.70 -2.72
CA GLY A 41 17.92 8.48 -2.16
C GLY A 41 17.50 9.69 -3.00
N GLU A 42 17.88 9.73 -4.25
CA GLU A 42 17.37 10.71 -5.22
C GLU A 42 15.90 10.42 -5.52
N SER A 43 15.08 11.46 -5.61
CA SER A 43 13.68 11.33 -6.02
C SER A 43 13.55 11.51 -7.53
N TYR A 44 12.72 10.71 -8.15
CA TYR A 44 12.45 10.78 -9.58
C TYR A 44 10.99 11.14 -9.84
N GLN A 45 10.77 11.95 -10.87
CA GLN A 45 9.43 12.24 -11.34
C GLN A 45 8.85 11.00 -12.03
N MET A 46 7.60 10.70 -11.77
CA MET A 46 6.89 9.57 -12.35
C MET A 46 5.67 10.00 -13.13
N ASN A 47 5.41 9.29 -14.22
CA ASN A 47 4.19 9.42 -14.99
C ASN A 47 3.42 8.11 -14.93
N ILE A 48 2.14 8.17 -14.57
CA ILE A 48 1.26 7.00 -14.63
C ILE A 48 0.73 6.90 -16.05
N LEU A 49 1.09 5.81 -16.72
CA LEU A 49 0.58 5.54 -18.06
C LEU A 49 -0.81 4.93 -17.98
N SER A 50 -1.70 5.35 -18.87
CA SER A 50 -3.02 4.74 -18.99
C SER A 50 -2.88 3.26 -19.35
N PRO A 51 -3.50 2.33 -18.61
CA PRO A 51 -3.49 0.92 -18.96
C PRO A 51 -4.39 0.61 -20.17
N PHE A 52 -5.15 1.58 -20.62
CA PHE A 52 -6.06 1.42 -21.75
C PHE A 52 -5.41 1.86 -23.06
N CYS A 53 -5.61 1.04 -24.09
CA CYS A 53 -5.20 1.40 -25.44
C CYS A 53 -6.11 2.51 -25.98
N GLU A 54 -5.56 3.71 -26.19
CA GLU A 54 -6.32 4.83 -26.76
C GLU A 54 -6.51 4.69 -28.27
N ASN A 55 -5.62 3.96 -28.93
CA ASN A 55 -5.69 3.70 -30.36
C ASN A 55 -6.35 2.35 -30.63
N LEU A 56 -7.67 2.33 -30.60
CA LEU A 56 -8.43 1.14 -31.01
C LEU A 56 -8.35 0.98 -32.52
N PRO A 57 -8.14 -0.25 -33.04
CA PRO A 57 -8.18 -0.50 -34.48
C PRO A 57 -9.57 -0.13 -35.03
N LYS A 58 -9.58 0.63 -36.14
CA LYS A 58 -10.83 1.10 -36.77
C LYS A 58 -11.76 -0.03 -37.19
N ASN A 59 -11.19 -1.20 -37.47
CA ASN A 59 -11.93 -2.40 -37.86
C ASN A 59 -11.80 -3.45 -36.74
N LEU A 60 -12.71 -3.43 -35.81
CA LEU A 60 -12.83 -4.52 -34.83
C LEU A 60 -13.43 -5.76 -35.49
N PRO A 61 -12.86 -6.96 -35.25
CA PRO A 61 -13.48 -8.20 -35.74
C PRO A 61 -14.87 -8.36 -35.14
N GLN A 62 -15.82 -8.83 -35.96
CA GLN A 62 -17.16 -9.08 -35.46
C GLN A 62 -17.12 -10.11 -34.33
N LEU A 63 -17.66 -9.74 -33.18
CA LEU A 63 -17.78 -10.64 -32.05
C LEU A 63 -18.86 -11.71 -32.36
N LYS A 64 -18.42 -12.92 -32.64
CA LYS A 64 -19.33 -14.07 -32.81
C LYS A 64 -19.58 -14.70 -31.44
N LEU A 65 -20.70 -14.36 -30.82
CA LEU A 65 -21.12 -14.98 -29.57
C LEU A 65 -21.91 -16.27 -29.88
N TYR A 66 -21.36 -17.41 -29.46
CA TYR A 66 -22.12 -18.65 -29.43
C TYR A 66 -23.10 -18.60 -28.25
N ARG A 67 -24.39 -18.37 -28.56
CA ARG A 67 -25.46 -18.31 -27.57
C ARG A 67 -25.77 -19.71 -27.01
N ASN A 68 -25.12 -20.10 -25.97
CA ASN A 68 -25.59 -21.21 -25.14
C ASN A 68 -26.50 -20.65 -24.03
N LYS A 69 -27.81 -20.64 -24.27
CA LYS A 69 -28.83 -20.09 -23.35
C LYS A 69 -28.69 -20.69 -21.92
N LYS A 70 -28.44 -22.00 -21.83
CA LYS A 70 -28.33 -22.71 -20.57
C LYS A 70 -27.16 -22.19 -19.77
N ARG A 71 -25.98 -22.06 -20.37
CA ARG A 71 -24.77 -21.55 -19.72
C ARG A 71 -24.88 -20.08 -19.29
N LEU A 72 -25.56 -19.26 -20.08
CA LEU A 72 -25.81 -17.85 -19.72
C LEU A 72 -26.77 -17.75 -18.54
N LEU A 73 -27.81 -18.59 -18.48
CA LEU A 73 -28.74 -18.63 -17.35
C LEU A 73 -28.04 -19.10 -16.08
N GLU A 74 -27.29 -20.19 -16.13
CA GLU A 74 -26.48 -20.68 -14.98
C GLU A 74 -25.52 -19.63 -14.45
N ARG A 75 -24.85 -18.92 -15.34
CA ARG A 75 -23.93 -17.82 -14.95
C ARG A 75 -24.69 -16.64 -14.35
N SER A 76 -25.83 -16.26 -14.90
CA SER A 76 -26.66 -15.17 -14.36
C SER A 76 -27.17 -15.51 -12.96
N ILE A 77 -27.66 -16.74 -12.75
CA ILE A 77 -28.10 -17.22 -11.43
C ILE A 77 -26.91 -17.23 -10.45
N GLY A 78 -25.74 -17.70 -10.89
CA GLY A 78 -24.54 -17.71 -10.06
C GLY A 78 -24.12 -16.31 -9.62
N ILE A 79 -24.18 -15.31 -10.51
CA ILE A 79 -23.87 -13.91 -10.15
C ILE A 79 -24.89 -13.35 -9.16
N GLN A 80 -26.20 -13.62 -9.38
CA GLN A 80 -27.24 -13.15 -8.47
C GLN A 80 -27.13 -13.77 -7.08
N LEU A 81 -26.85 -15.08 -6.99
CA LEU A 81 -26.60 -15.76 -5.73
C LEU A 81 -25.37 -15.18 -5.02
N GLN A 82 -24.30 -14.91 -5.77
CA GLN A 82 -23.08 -14.34 -5.21
C GLN A 82 -23.31 -12.92 -4.68
N GLN A 83 -24.13 -12.11 -5.35
CA GLN A 83 -24.52 -10.79 -4.86
C GLN A 83 -25.34 -10.86 -3.58
N VAL A 84 -26.30 -11.78 -3.49
CA VAL A 84 -27.13 -11.98 -2.28
C VAL A 84 -26.26 -12.44 -1.09
N VAL A 85 -25.37 -13.41 -1.31
CA VAL A 85 -24.47 -13.92 -0.28
C VAL A 85 -23.46 -12.84 0.17
N MET A 86 -22.97 -12.01 -0.76
CA MET A 86 -22.06 -10.92 -0.39
C MET A 86 -22.78 -9.78 0.37
N LEU A 87 -24.03 -9.50 0.06
CA LEU A 87 -24.83 -8.51 0.81
C LEU A 87 -25.03 -8.96 2.25
N ASP A 88 -25.31 -10.24 2.49
CA ASP A 88 -25.40 -10.82 3.83
C ASP A 88 -24.06 -10.78 4.58
N SER A 89 -22.94 -10.94 3.88
CA SER A 89 -21.59 -10.85 4.49
C SER A 89 -21.14 -9.43 4.80
N LEU A 90 -21.72 -8.43 4.15
CA LEU A 90 -21.39 -7.02 4.39
C LEU A 90 -22.05 -6.47 5.67
N ASP A 91 -23.14 -7.11 6.12
CA ASP A 91 -23.85 -6.69 7.33
C ASP A 91 -23.22 -7.27 8.63
N HIS A 92 -22.40 -8.28 8.50
CA HIS A 92 -21.51 -8.73 9.59
C HIS A 92 -20.28 -7.81 9.57
N GLY A 93 -20.31 -6.78 10.39
CA GLY A 93 -19.26 -5.77 10.48
C GLY A 93 -17.88 -6.42 10.37
N ILE A 94 -17.25 -6.24 9.22
CA ILE A 94 -15.88 -6.66 9.00
C ILE A 94 -15.07 -5.97 10.09
N PRO A 95 -14.45 -6.71 11.02
CA PRO A 95 -13.61 -6.07 12.01
C PRO A 95 -12.63 -5.18 11.23
N LEU A 96 -12.47 -3.94 11.69
CA LEU A 96 -11.50 -3.01 11.15
C LEU A 96 -10.13 -3.70 11.13
N GLN A 97 -9.89 -4.48 10.09
CA GLN A 97 -8.56 -5.01 9.82
C GLN A 97 -7.67 -3.80 9.63
N SER A 98 -6.52 -3.84 10.28
CA SER A 98 -5.53 -2.79 10.24
C SER A 98 -5.45 -2.20 8.83
N CYS A 99 -5.39 -0.88 8.72
CA CYS A 99 -5.39 -0.13 7.47
C CYS A 99 -4.37 -0.62 6.40
N TYR A 100 -3.49 -1.54 6.77
CA TYR A 100 -2.41 -2.06 5.92
C TYR A 100 -2.60 -3.53 5.53
N GLY A 101 -3.72 -4.18 5.89
CA GLY A 101 -3.91 -5.62 5.65
C GLY A 101 -2.96 -6.53 6.44
N LEU A 102 -2.10 -5.94 7.25
CA LEU A 102 -1.15 -6.63 8.14
C LEU A 102 -1.49 -6.26 9.57
N GLN A 103 -1.53 -7.25 10.45
CA GLN A 103 -1.66 -6.96 11.89
C GLN A 103 -0.35 -6.34 12.39
N PRO A 104 -0.39 -5.17 13.03
CA PRO A 104 0.81 -4.55 13.58
C PRO A 104 1.33 -5.42 14.73
N TYR A 105 2.63 -5.67 14.74
CA TYR A 105 3.30 -6.37 15.84
C TYR A 105 3.26 -5.55 17.14
N LEU A 106 3.40 -4.24 17.03
CA LEU A 106 3.30 -3.29 18.13
C LEU A 106 2.44 -2.10 17.70
N ASN A 107 1.59 -1.66 18.59
CA ASN A 107 0.77 -0.47 18.42
C ASN A 107 0.99 0.45 19.63
N TYR A 108 1.25 1.72 19.39
CA TYR A 108 1.40 2.75 20.40
C TYR A 108 0.33 3.81 20.21
N ASN A 109 -0.60 3.89 21.16
CA ASN A 109 -1.57 4.98 21.18
C ASN A 109 -0.94 6.18 21.89
N LEU A 110 -0.52 7.19 21.14
CA LEU A 110 0.20 8.35 21.68
C LEU A 110 -0.68 9.19 22.64
N ASP A 111 -1.99 9.07 22.60
CA ASP A 111 -2.88 9.78 23.51
C ASP A 111 -2.82 9.23 24.96
N GLU A 112 -2.29 8.04 25.14
CA GLU A 112 -2.07 7.41 26.46
C GLU A 112 -0.74 7.85 27.11
N TYR A 113 0.09 8.61 26.40
CA TYR A 113 1.40 9.04 26.87
C TYR A 113 1.49 10.56 26.96
N THR A 114 2.45 11.03 27.75
CA THR A 114 2.79 12.46 27.77
C THR A 114 3.28 12.90 26.41
N ARG A 115 2.68 13.93 25.84
CA ARG A 115 3.07 14.46 24.52
C ARG A 115 4.37 15.23 24.64
N PHE A 116 5.34 14.86 23.85
CA PHE A 116 6.58 15.61 23.66
C PHE A 116 6.45 16.61 22.52
N SER A 117 7.35 17.56 22.47
CA SER A 117 7.35 18.59 21.43
C SER A 117 7.86 18.08 20.09
N THR A 118 8.64 17.00 20.09
CA THR A 118 9.22 16.41 18.88
C THR A 118 8.97 14.91 18.82
N MET A 119 8.86 14.38 17.60
CA MET A 119 8.78 12.93 17.39
C MET A 119 10.08 12.21 17.78
N THR A 120 11.21 12.91 17.72
CA THR A 120 12.50 12.38 18.19
C THR A 120 12.42 11.98 19.68
N GLU A 121 11.90 12.86 20.53
CA GLU A 121 11.73 12.57 21.96
C GLU A 121 10.73 11.43 22.18
N THR A 122 9.63 11.44 21.47
CA THR A 122 8.60 10.37 21.52
C THR A 122 9.20 9.00 21.19
N PHE A 123 10.00 8.91 20.13
CA PHE A 123 10.66 7.64 19.77
C PHE A 123 11.67 7.18 20.80
N VAL A 124 12.45 8.09 21.35
CA VAL A 124 13.50 7.76 22.35
C VAL A 124 12.88 7.28 23.67
N GLU A 125 11.81 7.92 24.12
CA GLU A 125 11.22 7.64 25.43
C GLU A 125 10.24 6.47 25.42
N PHE A 126 9.39 6.36 24.39
CA PHE A 126 8.30 5.39 24.40
C PHE A 126 8.51 4.20 23.46
N VAL A 127 9.11 4.41 22.29
CA VAL A 127 9.16 3.38 21.25
C VAL A 127 10.46 2.59 21.29
N ARG A 128 10.59 1.68 22.23
CA ARG A 128 11.81 0.87 22.43
C ARG A 128 12.20 0.00 21.24
N SER A 129 11.26 -0.32 20.36
CA SER A 129 11.48 -1.12 19.15
C SER A 129 12.08 -0.33 17.99
N VAL A 130 12.22 0.99 18.13
CA VAL A 130 12.76 1.87 17.09
C VAL A 130 13.92 2.67 17.68
N ILE A 131 14.99 2.78 16.91
CA ILE A 131 16.12 3.66 17.26
C ILE A 131 16.42 4.62 16.12
N ILE A 132 16.97 5.76 16.47
CA ILE A 132 17.42 6.77 15.53
C ILE A 132 18.94 6.61 15.37
N ARG A 133 19.39 6.35 14.15
CA ARG A 133 20.83 6.27 13.82
C ARG A 133 21.19 7.22 12.71
N LYS A 134 22.39 7.77 12.78
CA LYS A 134 22.95 8.59 11.71
C LYS A 134 23.64 7.69 10.68
N VAL A 135 23.15 7.74 9.44
CA VAL A 135 23.67 6.99 8.30
C VAL A 135 23.93 8.00 7.19
N ASN A 136 25.15 8.07 6.67
CA ASN A 136 25.56 9.04 5.63
C ASN A 136 25.17 10.49 5.95
N GLY A 137 25.34 10.89 7.21
CA GLY A 137 25.04 12.26 7.66
C GLY A 137 23.58 12.54 8.00
N LYS A 138 22.63 11.68 7.61
CA LYS A 138 21.18 11.81 7.85
C LYS A 138 20.72 10.90 8.98
N ARG A 139 19.74 11.35 9.75
CA ARG A 139 19.08 10.52 10.78
C ARG A 139 18.11 9.54 10.11
N ARG A 140 18.19 8.28 10.50
CA ARG A 140 17.36 7.19 9.98
C ARG A 140 16.75 6.39 11.12
N LEU A 141 15.49 6.05 10.98
CA LEU A 141 14.81 5.12 11.88
C LEU A 141 15.24 3.69 11.54
N LYS A 142 15.57 2.92 12.56
CA LYS A 142 15.88 1.50 12.48
C LYS A 142 14.95 0.74 13.42
N VAL A 143 14.36 -0.33 12.93
CA VAL A 143 13.39 -1.12 13.67
C VAL A 143 14.03 -2.40 14.17
N LEU A 144 13.71 -2.78 15.40
CA LEU A 144 14.11 -4.05 15.97
C LEU A 144 13.30 -5.16 15.26
N LYS A 145 14.01 -6.14 14.73
CA LYS A 145 13.37 -7.28 14.07
C LYS A 145 12.79 -8.22 15.12
N GLU A 146 11.59 -8.70 14.87
CA GLU A 146 10.89 -9.62 15.75
C GLU A 146 11.73 -10.87 16.05
N GLY A 147 11.82 -11.24 17.33
CA GLY A 147 12.63 -12.37 17.79
C GLY A 147 14.15 -12.16 17.73
N GLU A 148 14.63 -11.06 17.21
CA GLU A 148 16.04 -10.73 17.14
C GLU A 148 16.41 -9.60 18.13
N LYS A 149 17.64 -9.69 18.67
CA LYS A 149 18.22 -8.60 19.49
C LYS A 149 18.95 -7.55 18.62
N ARG A 150 18.73 -7.57 17.31
CA ARG A 150 19.44 -6.73 16.35
C ARG A 150 18.46 -5.89 15.53
N PHE A 151 18.83 -4.64 15.31
CA PHE A 151 18.08 -3.77 14.42
C PHE A 151 18.35 -4.12 12.96
N ASN A 152 17.35 -3.90 12.11
CA ASN A 152 17.47 -4.17 10.68
C ASN A 152 18.64 -3.38 10.05
N VAL A 153 19.35 -4.02 9.14
CA VAL A 153 20.48 -3.40 8.40
C VAL A 153 19.97 -2.58 7.21
N GLY A 154 18.88 -3.00 6.59
CA GLY A 154 18.29 -2.36 5.42
C GLY A 154 17.63 -1.00 5.71
N ASN A 155 17.07 -0.41 4.67
CA ASN A 155 16.24 0.78 4.81
C ASN A 155 14.89 0.40 5.43
N THR A 156 14.47 1.16 6.44
CA THR A 156 13.15 1.02 7.05
C THR A 156 12.14 1.77 6.20
N LEU A 157 11.06 1.11 5.80
CA LEU A 157 9.91 1.79 5.22
C LEU A 157 9.18 2.53 6.34
N VAL A 158 8.95 3.81 6.13
CA VAL A 158 8.16 4.65 7.02
C VAL A 158 6.99 5.20 6.23
N LEU A 159 5.80 5.07 6.77
CA LEU A 159 4.57 5.59 6.20
C LEU A 159 3.99 6.63 7.17
N LEU A 160 3.64 7.81 6.66
CA LEU A 160 2.87 8.81 7.36
C LEU A 160 1.50 8.89 6.70
N ASP A 161 0.46 8.51 7.42
CA ASP A 161 -0.91 8.41 6.88
C ASP A 161 -1.00 7.60 5.57
N GLY A 162 -0.18 6.55 5.46
CA GLY A 162 -0.11 5.70 4.28
C GLY A 162 0.82 6.20 3.17
N VAL A 163 1.36 7.40 3.29
CA VAL A 163 2.30 7.97 2.32
C VAL A 163 3.73 7.56 2.69
N PRO A 164 4.49 6.92 1.79
CA PRO A 164 5.86 6.55 2.07
C PRO A 164 6.76 7.78 2.16
N ILE A 165 7.48 7.88 3.27
CA ILE A 165 8.45 8.95 3.54
C ILE A 165 9.86 8.39 3.38
N HIS A 166 10.62 8.95 2.46
CA HIS A 166 12.00 8.54 2.21
C HIS A 166 13.00 9.23 3.14
N ASP A 167 12.85 10.54 3.37
CA ASP A 167 13.70 11.27 4.31
C ASP A 167 13.07 11.25 5.70
N HIS A 168 13.62 10.41 6.58
CA HIS A 168 13.10 10.24 7.93
C HIS A 168 13.27 11.51 8.79
N GLU A 169 14.10 12.47 8.36
CA GLU A 169 14.26 13.74 9.09
C GLU A 169 12.98 14.58 9.08
N ASP A 170 12.13 14.40 8.08
CA ASP A 170 10.85 15.10 7.99
C ASP A 170 9.86 14.72 9.09
N ILE A 171 10.00 13.51 9.65
CA ILE A 171 9.18 13.02 10.76
C ILE A 171 9.83 13.32 12.10
N LEU A 172 11.16 13.44 12.15
CA LEU A 172 11.92 13.57 13.39
C LEU A 172 12.02 15.02 13.93
N LYS A 173 11.34 15.94 13.27
CA LYS A 173 11.29 17.37 13.68
C LYS A 173 10.39 17.56 14.87
#